data_d3f9ec0ba7b7cc9b86d665818d0faa4f
#
_entry.id   d3f9ec0ba7b7cc9b86d665818d0faa4f
#
_cell.length_a   1.000
_cell.length_b   1.000
_cell.length_c   1.000
_cell.angle_alpha   90.00
_cell.angle_beta   90.00
_cell.angle_gamma   90.00
#
_symmetry.space_group_name_H-M   'P 1'
#
loop_
_entity.id
_entity.type
_entity.pdbx_description
1 polymer ?
#
loop_
_entity_poly.entity_id
_entity_poly.type
_entity_poly.pdbx_seq_one_letter_code
_entity_poly.pdbx_strand_id
1 'polypeptide(L)'
;MVLFFKDKNELIYAVDSPKDLDSKSISKLEWLFVGKYIDSNQISSKKFLGPKKTMITPWSTNAVEIAQNMAINGLLRIEVFKPFCESLKSFDPMLFELYDGLNQDIFKNNILPNPLLEIDDINHYNEKEGLALSIEEINYLKNLSIKINRKLTDSEVFGFSQVNSEHCRHKIFNGKFIIDGKEKEDSLFKLIKKTSLINPNEIVSAYKDNVAFVKGPNIEQFAPSKSRYPFILRKNNF
;
A
#
# COMPACT_ATOMS: atom_id res chain seq x y z
N MET A 1 3.75 0.58 23.63
CA MET A 1 4.92 1.36 24.12
C MET A 1 5.86 1.58 22.97
N VAL A 2 6.36 2.79 22.81
CA VAL A 2 7.31 3.11 21.72
C VAL A 2 8.71 3.28 22.31
N LEU A 3 9.66 2.49 21.80
CA LEU A 3 11.07 2.58 22.15
C LEU A 3 11.81 3.34 21.05
N PHE A 4 12.79 4.14 21.44
CA PHE A 4 13.56 4.95 20.51
C PHE A 4 15.02 4.55 20.53
N PHE A 5 15.60 4.44 19.32
CA PHE A 5 17.01 4.16 19.15
C PHE A 5 17.60 5.21 18.23
N LYS A 6 18.80 5.68 18.55
CA LYS A 6 19.51 6.70 17.78
C LYS A 6 20.81 6.13 17.23
N ASP A 7 21.01 6.26 15.93
CA ASP A 7 22.27 5.87 15.30
C ASP A 7 23.30 7.01 15.26
N LYS A 8 24.48 6.71 14.72
CA LYS A 8 25.56 7.69 14.54
C LYS A 8 25.25 8.84 13.56
N ASN A 9 24.24 8.64 12.70
CA ASN A 9 23.81 9.62 11.70
C ASN A 9 22.62 10.45 12.22
N GLU A 10 22.34 10.40 13.50
CA GLU A 10 21.22 11.08 14.16
C GLU A 10 19.84 10.55 13.75
N LEU A 11 19.74 9.46 12.99
CA LEU A 11 18.47 8.84 12.66
C LEU A 11 17.83 8.23 13.92
N ILE A 12 16.53 8.41 14.05
CA ILE A 12 15.76 7.81 15.14
C ILE A 12 14.93 6.64 14.59
N TYR A 13 15.15 5.48 15.14
CA TYR A 13 14.33 4.29 14.93
C TYR A 13 13.30 4.19 16.05
N ALA A 14 12.04 4.30 15.71
CA ALA A 14 10.94 4.14 16.66
C ALA A 14 10.34 2.75 16.52
N VAL A 15 10.29 2.02 17.62
CA VAL A 15 9.84 0.62 17.68
C VAL A 15 8.56 0.56 18.52
N ASP A 16 7.44 0.19 17.91
CA ASP A 16 6.18 -0.04 18.60
C ASP A 16 6.11 -1.48 19.10
N SER A 17 6.08 -1.63 20.41
CA SER A 17 5.94 -2.90 21.07
C SER A 17 4.75 -2.89 22.05
N PRO A 18 3.86 -3.90 22.00
CA PRO A 18 2.74 -4.01 22.96
C PRO A 18 3.20 -4.38 24.37
N LYS A 19 4.44 -4.86 24.52
CA LYS A 19 5.03 -5.32 25.79
C LYS A 19 6.40 -4.69 25.98
N ASP A 20 6.82 -4.62 27.22
CA ASP A 20 8.19 -4.28 27.57
C ASP A 20 9.16 -5.31 26.98
N LEU A 21 10.25 -4.81 26.42
CA LEU A 21 11.30 -5.65 25.87
C LEU A 21 12.37 -5.91 26.95
N ASP A 22 12.85 -7.13 27.00
CA ASP A 22 13.97 -7.49 27.87
C ASP A 22 15.29 -6.87 27.38
N SER A 23 16.27 -6.80 28.27
CA SER A 23 17.59 -6.22 27.97
C SER A 23 18.29 -6.89 26.77
N LYS A 24 18.03 -8.19 26.57
CA LYS A 24 18.61 -8.94 25.44
C LYS A 24 18.00 -8.51 24.12
N SER A 25 16.69 -8.30 24.07
CA SER A 25 15.98 -7.78 22.88
C SER A 25 16.40 -6.35 22.57
N ILE A 26 16.53 -5.49 23.59
CA ILE A 26 17.05 -4.13 23.41
C ILE A 26 18.46 -4.15 22.81
N SER A 27 19.37 -4.98 23.37
CA SER A 27 20.74 -5.10 22.85
C SER A 27 20.78 -5.61 21.39
N LYS A 28 19.89 -6.51 21.00
CA LYS A 28 19.76 -6.96 19.62
C LYS A 28 19.29 -5.83 18.68
N LEU A 29 18.32 -5.01 19.12
CA LEU A 29 17.85 -3.85 18.35
C LEU A 29 18.94 -2.78 18.24
N GLU A 30 19.69 -2.51 19.32
CA GLU A 30 20.87 -1.63 19.25
C GLU A 30 21.90 -2.11 18.21
N TRP A 31 22.14 -3.40 18.18
CA TRP A 31 23.03 -3.99 17.18
C TRP A 31 22.46 -3.88 15.77
N LEU A 32 21.18 -4.18 15.59
CA LEU A 32 20.49 -4.13 14.28
C LEU A 32 20.50 -2.73 13.69
N PHE A 33 20.21 -1.71 14.50
CA PHE A 33 20.15 -0.32 14.07
C PHE A 33 21.53 0.38 14.09
N VAL A 34 22.57 -0.31 14.56
CA VAL A 34 23.90 0.29 14.80
C VAL A 34 23.76 1.58 15.64
N GLY A 35 22.87 1.55 16.63
CA GLY A 35 22.43 2.69 17.42
C GLY A 35 22.36 2.38 18.92
N LYS A 36 21.91 3.37 19.67
CA LYS A 36 21.72 3.25 21.12
C LYS A 36 20.27 3.57 21.48
N TYR A 37 19.75 2.83 22.45
CA TYR A 37 18.49 3.16 23.09
C TYR A 37 18.59 4.54 23.73
N ILE A 38 17.56 5.35 23.54
CA ILE A 38 17.46 6.70 24.09
C ILE A 38 16.11 6.94 24.75
N ASP A 39 16.09 7.80 25.76
CA ASP A 39 14.84 8.26 26.36
C ASP A 39 14.11 9.25 25.43
N SER A 40 12.78 9.18 25.41
CA SER A 40 11.92 10.11 24.63
C SER A 40 12.12 11.59 25.00
N ASN A 41 12.51 11.89 26.22
CA ASN A 41 12.81 13.26 26.66
C ASN A 41 13.95 13.91 25.85
N GLN A 42 14.88 13.11 25.30
CA GLN A 42 16.01 13.62 24.51
C GLN A 42 15.62 14.08 23.10
N ILE A 43 14.44 13.70 22.63
CA ILE A 43 13.93 13.96 21.28
C ILE A 43 12.61 14.72 21.26
N SER A 44 12.04 15.03 22.41
CA SER A 44 10.73 15.70 22.56
C SER A 44 10.69 17.14 22.04
N SER A 45 11.84 17.84 21.97
CA SER A 45 11.94 19.25 21.57
C SER A 45 12.53 19.47 20.17
N LYS A 46 12.83 18.39 19.43
CA LYS A 46 13.44 18.45 18.10
C LYS A 46 12.39 18.19 17.02
N LYS A 47 12.63 18.74 15.82
CA LYS A 47 11.79 18.45 14.65
C LYS A 47 12.33 17.28 13.86
N PHE A 48 11.43 16.42 13.42
CA PHE A 48 11.75 15.25 12.62
C PHE A 48 10.86 15.15 11.40
N LEU A 49 11.42 14.62 10.32
CA LEU A 49 10.67 14.16 9.16
C LEU A 49 10.53 12.64 9.25
N GLY A 50 9.32 12.14 9.19
CA GLY A 50 9.05 10.70 9.25
C GLY A 50 7.82 10.31 8.45
N PRO A 51 7.56 9.01 8.30
CA PRO A 51 6.37 8.53 7.59
C PRO A 51 5.11 8.90 8.35
N LYS A 52 4.02 9.10 7.61
CA LYS A 52 2.72 9.40 8.22
C LYS A 52 2.29 8.31 9.19
N LYS A 53 1.66 8.72 10.30
CA LYS A 53 1.14 7.77 11.32
C LYS A 53 0.09 6.83 10.74
N THR A 54 -0.65 7.26 9.72
CA THR A 54 -1.77 6.51 9.12
C THR A 54 -1.35 5.33 8.26
N MET A 55 -0.05 5.21 7.94
CA MET A 55 0.44 4.10 7.10
C MET A 55 1.66 3.43 7.71
N ILE A 56 1.77 2.12 7.51
CA ILE A 56 2.97 1.34 7.80
C ILE A 56 3.78 1.26 6.50
N THR A 57 5.05 1.66 6.55
CA THR A 57 5.89 1.63 5.35
C THR A 57 6.28 0.19 4.98
N PRO A 58 6.54 -0.11 3.69
CA PRO A 58 7.12 -1.40 3.28
C PRO A 58 8.46 -1.70 3.97
N TRP A 59 9.23 -0.65 4.28
CA TRP A 59 10.46 -0.78 5.06
C TRP A 59 10.17 -1.30 6.48
N SER A 60 9.14 -0.78 7.13
CA SER A 60 8.70 -1.21 8.47
C SER A 60 8.34 -2.69 8.49
N THR A 61 7.61 -3.17 7.50
CA THR A 61 7.23 -4.58 7.39
C THR A 61 8.46 -5.49 7.35
N ASN A 62 9.45 -5.14 6.52
CA ASN A 62 10.71 -5.89 6.43
C ASN A 62 11.52 -5.80 7.73
N ALA A 63 11.56 -4.62 8.37
CA ALA A 63 12.30 -4.44 9.62
C ALA A 63 11.71 -5.27 10.76
N VAL A 64 10.37 -5.34 10.85
CA VAL A 64 9.67 -6.19 11.82
C VAL A 64 9.95 -7.67 11.56
N GLU A 65 9.93 -8.10 10.30
CA GLU A 65 10.25 -9.49 9.93
C GLU A 65 11.70 -9.86 10.30
N ILE A 66 12.64 -8.97 10.03
CA ILE A 66 14.05 -9.17 10.44
C ILE A 66 14.15 -9.30 11.95
N ALA A 67 13.48 -8.45 12.72
CA ALA A 67 13.47 -8.52 14.18
C ALA A 67 12.86 -9.84 14.68
N GLN A 68 11.80 -10.33 14.05
CA GLN A 68 11.18 -11.64 14.36
C GLN A 68 12.16 -12.78 14.10
N ASN A 69 12.90 -12.76 12.99
CA ASN A 69 13.93 -13.74 12.68
C ASN A 69 15.09 -13.72 13.68
N MET A 70 15.31 -12.59 14.35
CA MET A 70 16.24 -12.46 15.49
C MET A 70 15.62 -12.89 16.83
N ALA A 71 14.44 -13.52 16.81
CA ALA A 71 13.65 -13.92 17.97
C ALA A 71 13.26 -12.74 18.89
N ILE A 72 12.92 -11.58 18.28
CA ILE A 72 12.25 -10.46 18.94
C ILE A 72 10.82 -10.45 18.42
N ASN A 73 9.93 -11.13 19.13
CA ASN A 73 8.57 -11.34 18.68
C ASN A 73 7.60 -10.28 19.24
N GLY A 74 6.53 -10.02 18.47
CA GLY A 74 5.42 -9.18 18.89
C GLY A 74 5.60 -7.69 18.63
N LEU A 75 6.64 -7.27 17.91
CA LEU A 75 6.75 -5.90 17.44
C LEU A 75 5.66 -5.60 16.40
N LEU A 76 5.02 -4.45 16.51
CA LEU A 76 3.92 -4.04 15.63
C LEU A 76 4.42 -3.20 14.47
N ARG A 77 5.40 -2.34 14.73
CA ARG A 77 5.88 -1.36 13.76
C ARG A 77 7.28 -0.90 14.10
N ILE A 78 8.11 -0.66 13.08
CA ILE A 78 9.42 -0.02 13.21
C ILE A 78 9.53 1.02 12.12
N GLU A 79 9.77 2.29 12.46
CA GLU A 79 9.90 3.36 11.46
C GLU A 79 11.14 4.22 11.73
N VAL A 80 11.61 4.89 10.68
CA VAL A 80 12.78 5.77 10.73
C VAL A 80 12.37 7.22 10.62
N PHE A 81 12.86 8.04 11.54
CA PHE A 81 12.66 9.47 11.58
C PHE A 81 14.00 10.18 11.39
N LYS A 82 14.03 11.17 10.50
CA LYS A 82 15.22 11.95 10.20
C LYS A 82 15.13 13.30 10.93
N PRO A 83 16.19 13.78 11.59
CA PRO A 83 16.21 15.13 12.08
C PRO A 83 15.88 16.12 10.95
N PHE A 84 14.94 17.01 11.19
CA PHE A 84 14.55 17.98 10.16
C PHE A 84 15.62 19.05 10.02
N CYS A 85 16.01 19.33 8.78
CA CYS A 85 16.86 20.44 8.40
C CYS A 85 16.28 21.15 7.18
N GLU A 86 16.72 22.36 6.90
CA GLU A 86 16.18 23.19 5.80
C GLU A 86 16.34 22.54 4.41
N SER A 87 17.34 21.70 4.23
CA SER A 87 17.54 20.94 2.99
C SER A 87 16.47 19.88 2.75
N LEU A 88 15.70 19.50 3.78
CA LEU A 88 14.59 18.53 3.70
C LEU A 88 13.21 19.20 3.52
N LYS A 89 13.15 20.46 3.10
CA LYS A 89 11.88 21.18 2.87
C LYS A 89 11.04 20.57 1.74
N SER A 90 11.68 19.87 0.78
CA SER A 90 10.98 19.19 -0.30
C SER A 90 10.84 17.70 0.03
N PHE A 91 9.67 17.29 0.47
CA PHE A 91 9.29 15.89 0.72
C PHE A 91 7.88 15.65 0.19
N ASP A 92 7.55 14.40 -0.08
CA ASP A 92 6.21 14.02 -0.50
C ASP A 92 5.24 14.05 0.69
N PRO A 93 4.28 14.99 0.72
CA PRO A 93 3.33 15.13 1.82
C PRO A 93 2.30 14.00 1.85
N MET A 94 2.23 13.14 0.85
CA MET A 94 1.39 11.94 0.89
C MET A 94 2.03 10.84 1.71
N LEU A 95 3.35 10.78 1.77
CA LEU A 95 4.11 9.73 2.44
C LEU A 95 4.69 10.16 3.79
N PHE A 96 5.07 11.42 3.90
CA PHE A 96 5.81 11.95 5.05
C PHE A 96 5.08 13.11 5.73
N GLU A 97 5.36 13.30 7.01
CA GLU A 97 4.93 14.45 7.79
C GLU A 97 6.04 14.95 8.74
N LEU A 98 5.91 16.20 9.18
CA LEU A 98 6.81 16.79 10.16
C LEU A 98 6.26 16.55 11.57
N TYR A 99 7.13 16.13 12.45
CA TYR A 99 6.86 15.88 13.86
C TYR A 99 7.57 16.90 14.73
N ASP A 100 6.81 17.55 15.63
CA ASP A 100 7.36 18.37 16.68
C ASP A 100 7.63 17.49 17.91
N GLY A 101 8.83 16.93 17.97
CA GLY A 101 9.20 15.89 18.92
C GLY A 101 8.68 14.51 18.56
N LEU A 102 9.30 13.50 19.18
CA LEU A 102 8.84 12.10 19.12
C LEU A 102 8.47 11.66 20.52
N ASN A 103 7.29 11.08 20.67
CA ASN A 103 6.74 10.65 21.95
C ASN A 103 6.00 9.31 21.80
N GLN A 104 5.35 8.85 22.87
CA GLN A 104 4.62 7.57 22.88
C GLN A 104 3.38 7.55 21.97
N ASP A 105 2.94 8.67 21.45
CA ASP A 105 1.73 8.80 20.63
C ASP A 105 2.01 8.91 19.12
N ILE A 106 3.29 8.81 18.72
CA ILE A 106 3.68 9.00 17.31
C ILE A 106 3.03 8.02 16.32
N PHE A 107 2.62 6.86 16.79
CA PHE A 107 1.91 5.86 15.98
C PHE A 107 0.41 5.82 16.23
N LYS A 108 -0.10 6.59 17.21
CA LYS A 108 -1.53 6.66 17.46
C LYS A 108 -2.23 7.49 16.41
N ASN A 109 -3.19 6.88 15.76
CA ASN A 109 -4.06 7.55 14.81
C ASN A 109 -5.36 7.95 15.52
N ASN A 110 -5.56 9.24 15.72
CA ASN A 110 -6.76 9.79 16.36
C ASN A 110 -7.80 10.26 15.34
N ILE A 111 -7.71 9.80 14.07
CA ILE A 111 -8.73 10.12 13.07
C ILE A 111 -10.01 9.41 13.47
N LEU A 112 -11.01 10.19 13.81
CA LEU A 112 -12.36 9.66 13.98
C LEU A 112 -12.91 9.33 12.58
N PRO A 113 -13.45 8.11 12.37
CA PRO A 113 -14.08 7.79 11.11
C PRO A 113 -15.29 8.69 10.90
N ASN A 114 -15.55 9.06 9.66
CA ASN A 114 -16.80 9.72 9.32
C ASN A 114 -17.97 8.79 9.66
N PRO A 115 -19.12 9.34 10.07
CA PRO A 115 -20.31 8.54 10.32
C PRO A 115 -20.75 7.85 9.01
N LEU A 116 -21.30 6.65 9.15
CA LEU A 116 -21.92 5.96 8.03
C LEU A 116 -23.12 6.79 7.53
N LEU A 117 -23.20 6.97 6.22
CA LEU A 117 -24.31 7.66 5.58
C LEU A 117 -25.29 6.64 5.01
N GLU A 118 -26.57 6.78 5.32
CA GLU A 118 -27.62 6.05 4.63
C GLU A 118 -27.94 6.72 3.29
N ILE A 119 -27.94 5.94 2.21
CA ILE A 119 -28.11 6.45 0.86
C ILE A 119 -29.57 6.38 0.45
N ASP A 120 -30.19 7.57 0.28
CA ASP A 120 -31.56 7.69 -0.19
C ASP A 120 -31.70 7.48 -1.69
N ASP A 121 -30.80 8.08 -2.47
CA ASP A 121 -30.78 7.99 -3.93
C ASP A 121 -29.42 7.46 -4.41
N ILE A 122 -29.44 6.18 -4.81
CA ILE A 122 -28.25 5.50 -5.32
C ILE A 122 -27.80 6.09 -6.66
N ASN A 123 -28.71 6.62 -7.52
CA ASN A 123 -28.29 7.25 -8.77
C ASN A 123 -27.49 8.52 -8.48
N HIS A 124 -28.03 9.39 -7.63
CA HIS A 124 -27.34 10.62 -7.27
C HIS A 124 -25.98 10.34 -6.59
N TYR A 125 -25.94 9.35 -5.70
CA TYR A 125 -24.70 8.95 -5.04
C TYR A 125 -23.67 8.38 -6.05
N ASN A 126 -24.11 7.56 -7.01
CA ASN A 126 -23.27 7.04 -8.10
C ASN A 126 -22.64 8.17 -8.94
N GLU A 127 -23.42 9.20 -9.30
CA GLU A 127 -22.91 10.34 -10.06
C GLU A 127 -21.95 11.19 -9.22
N LYS A 128 -22.33 11.51 -7.99
CA LYS A 128 -21.56 12.35 -7.08
C LYS A 128 -20.19 11.76 -6.78
N GLU A 129 -20.14 10.47 -6.48
CA GLU A 129 -18.90 9.77 -6.10
C GLU A 129 -18.16 9.13 -7.31
N GLY A 130 -18.74 9.24 -8.52
CA GLY A 130 -18.12 8.70 -9.74
C GLY A 130 -17.92 7.17 -9.71
N LEU A 131 -18.92 6.44 -9.19
CA LEU A 131 -18.79 4.99 -8.96
C LEU A 131 -18.89 4.16 -10.24
N ALA A 132 -19.38 4.75 -11.34
CA ALA A 132 -19.56 4.09 -12.64
C ALA A 132 -20.44 2.83 -12.61
N LEU A 133 -21.45 2.82 -11.75
CA LEU A 133 -22.44 1.75 -11.70
C LEU A 133 -23.33 1.79 -12.94
N SER A 134 -23.61 0.63 -13.53
CA SER A 134 -24.59 0.51 -14.62
C SER A 134 -26.03 0.62 -14.09
N ILE A 135 -26.99 0.81 -15.00
CA ILE A 135 -28.41 0.87 -14.65
C ILE A 135 -28.87 -0.45 -14.00
N GLU A 136 -28.39 -1.58 -14.48
CA GLU A 136 -28.69 -2.90 -13.94
C GLU A 136 -28.14 -3.05 -12.51
N GLU A 137 -26.94 -2.56 -12.25
CA GLU A 137 -26.31 -2.60 -10.92
C GLU A 137 -27.03 -1.70 -9.93
N ILE A 138 -27.46 -0.51 -10.37
CA ILE A 138 -28.27 0.41 -9.56
C ILE A 138 -29.61 -0.23 -9.22
N ASN A 139 -30.29 -0.84 -10.21
CA ASN A 139 -31.55 -1.53 -9.97
C ASN A 139 -31.38 -2.74 -9.04
N TYR A 140 -30.29 -3.47 -9.17
CA TYR A 140 -29.96 -4.55 -8.23
C TYR A 140 -29.82 -4.03 -6.79
N LEU A 141 -29.08 -2.95 -6.57
CA LEU A 141 -28.89 -2.35 -5.25
C LEU A 141 -30.18 -1.81 -4.67
N LYS A 142 -31.07 -1.18 -5.49
CA LYS A 142 -32.38 -0.75 -5.07
C LYS A 142 -33.27 -1.92 -4.63
N ASN A 143 -33.29 -3.00 -5.41
CA ASN A 143 -34.05 -4.21 -5.07
C ASN A 143 -33.48 -4.89 -3.81
N LEU A 144 -32.17 -4.88 -3.64
CA LEU A 144 -31.51 -5.39 -2.45
C LEU A 144 -31.94 -4.61 -1.21
N SER A 145 -31.94 -3.26 -1.28
CA SER A 145 -32.40 -2.40 -0.19
C SER A 145 -33.84 -2.71 0.23
N ILE A 146 -34.74 -2.91 -0.74
CA ILE A 146 -36.12 -3.32 -0.48
C ILE A 146 -36.16 -4.70 0.20
N LYS A 147 -35.42 -5.66 -0.32
CA LYS A 147 -35.39 -7.05 0.18
C LYS A 147 -34.91 -7.12 1.64
N ILE A 148 -33.90 -6.33 2.00
CA ILE A 148 -33.37 -6.31 3.38
C ILE A 148 -34.11 -5.33 4.28
N ASN A 149 -35.12 -4.62 3.74
CA ASN A 149 -35.98 -3.64 4.44
C ASN A 149 -35.18 -2.55 5.17
N ARG A 150 -34.12 -2.04 4.56
CA ARG A 150 -33.37 -0.87 5.03
C ARG A 150 -32.63 -0.19 3.88
N LYS A 151 -32.23 1.05 4.08
CA LYS A 151 -31.35 1.75 3.15
C LYS A 151 -29.97 1.09 3.17
N LEU A 152 -29.29 1.19 2.04
CA LEU A 152 -27.87 0.84 1.95
C LEU A 152 -27.02 2.00 2.46
N THR A 153 -25.90 1.67 3.04
CA THR A 153 -24.93 2.67 3.48
C THR A 153 -23.97 3.05 2.34
N ASP A 154 -23.32 4.20 2.49
CA ASP A 154 -22.23 4.66 1.61
C ASP A 154 -21.16 3.58 1.44
N SER A 155 -20.73 2.96 2.53
CA SER A 155 -19.71 1.90 2.53
C SER A 155 -20.18 0.66 1.76
N GLU A 156 -21.47 0.29 1.84
CA GLU A 156 -22.03 -0.84 1.10
C GLU A 156 -22.11 -0.55 -0.41
N VAL A 157 -22.60 0.64 -0.80
CA VAL A 157 -22.70 1.03 -2.21
C VAL A 157 -21.31 1.21 -2.82
N PHE A 158 -20.41 1.89 -2.11
CA PHE A 158 -19.04 2.07 -2.55
C PHE A 158 -18.31 0.73 -2.66
N GLY A 159 -18.39 -0.12 -1.63
CA GLY A 159 -17.78 -1.45 -1.62
C GLY A 159 -18.26 -2.31 -2.77
N PHE A 160 -19.57 -2.31 -3.06
CA PHE A 160 -20.15 -3.01 -4.22
C PHE A 160 -19.54 -2.52 -5.53
N SER A 161 -19.41 -1.21 -5.73
CA SER A 161 -18.82 -0.65 -6.94
C SER A 161 -17.36 -1.06 -7.14
N GLN A 162 -16.58 -1.15 -6.05
CA GLN A 162 -15.18 -1.56 -6.10
C GLN A 162 -15.02 -3.05 -6.42
N VAL A 163 -15.82 -3.91 -5.79
CA VAL A 163 -15.76 -5.36 -6.02
C VAL A 163 -16.31 -5.72 -7.39
N ASN A 164 -17.36 -5.03 -7.84
CA ASN A 164 -18.07 -5.34 -9.08
C ASN A 164 -17.46 -4.65 -10.31
N SER A 165 -16.17 -4.51 -10.39
CA SER A 165 -15.42 -4.25 -11.61
C SER A 165 -14.63 -2.96 -11.75
N GLU A 166 -14.80 -1.95 -10.91
CA GLU A 166 -14.09 -0.69 -11.18
C GLU A 166 -12.71 -0.58 -10.57
N HIS A 167 -12.29 -1.59 -9.89
CA HIS A 167 -10.93 -1.78 -9.42
C HIS A 167 -9.86 -1.62 -10.53
N CYS A 168 -10.10 -2.22 -11.73
CA CYS A 168 -9.21 -2.05 -12.90
C CYS A 168 -9.80 -1.13 -13.99
N ARG A 169 -10.88 -0.44 -13.71
CA ARG A 169 -11.56 0.46 -14.63
C ARG A 169 -11.91 -0.14 -15.99
N HIS A 170 -12.20 -1.42 -16.04
CA HIS A 170 -12.46 -2.14 -17.29
C HIS A 170 -13.67 -1.59 -18.04
N LYS A 171 -14.72 -1.16 -17.34
CA LYS A 171 -15.89 -0.52 -17.95
C LYS A 171 -15.52 0.76 -18.68
N ILE A 172 -14.73 1.64 -18.03
CA ILE A 172 -14.27 2.90 -18.62
C ILE A 172 -13.38 2.62 -19.83
N PHE A 173 -12.39 1.75 -19.68
CA PHE A 173 -11.45 1.41 -20.76
C PHE A 173 -12.14 0.71 -21.95
N ASN A 174 -13.22 -0.06 -21.72
CA ASN A 174 -14.03 -0.67 -22.78
C ASN A 174 -15.20 0.21 -23.23
N GLY A 175 -15.40 1.37 -22.61
CA GLY A 175 -16.49 2.29 -22.94
C GLY A 175 -16.36 2.90 -24.33
N LYS A 176 -17.46 3.44 -24.82
CA LYS A 176 -17.51 4.24 -26.04
C LYS A 176 -17.06 5.66 -25.73
N PHE A 177 -16.15 6.19 -26.52
CA PHE A 177 -15.66 7.55 -26.39
C PHE A 177 -16.23 8.44 -27.48
N ILE A 178 -16.88 9.53 -27.08
CA ILE A 178 -17.35 10.58 -27.97
C ILE A 178 -16.47 11.81 -27.74
N ILE A 179 -15.65 12.17 -28.73
CA ILE A 179 -14.76 13.32 -28.64
C ILE A 179 -15.17 14.33 -29.73
N ASP A 180 -15.45 15.55 -29.32
CA ASP A 180 -15.94 16.63 -30.22
C ASP A 180 -17.18 16.20 -31.04
N GLY A 181 -18.12 15.49 -30.40
CA GLY A 181 -19.35 14.99 -31.00
C GLY A 181 -19.17 13.80 -31.95
N LYS A 182 -17.95 13.25 -32.07
CA LYS A 182 -17.66 12.08 -32.91
C LYS A 182 -17.36 10.86 -32.05
N GLU A 183 -18.11 9.78 -32.28
CA GLU A 183 -17.85 8.49 -31.65
C GLU A 183 -16.56 7.90 -32.24
N LYS A 184 -15.70 7.39 -31.37
CA LYS A 184 -14.46 6.70 -31.76
C LYS A 184 -14.75 5.22 -32.01
N GLU A 185 -14.14 4.65 -33.05
CA GLU A 185 -14.33 3.26 -33.46
C GLU A 185 -13.79 2.26 -32.43
N ASP A 186 -12.68 2.61 -31.80
CA ASP A 186 -11.98 1.76 -30.84
C ASP A 186 -12.10 2.31 -29.42
N SER A 187 -12.40 1.43 -28.44
CA SER A 187 -12.25 1.73 -27.04
C SER A 187 -10.77 1.86 -26.68
N LEU A 188 -10.46 2.48 -25.54
CA LEU A 188 -9.07 2.59 -25.05
C LEU A 188 -8.41 1.21 -24.90
N PHE A 189 -9.16 0.22 -24.44
CA PHE A 189 -8.65 -1.14 -24.26
C PHE A 189 -8.34 -1.82 -25.60
N LYS A 190 -9.15 -1.59 -26.64
CA LYS A 190 -8.84 -2.07 -27.99
C LYS A 190 -7.56 -1.43 -28.54
N LEU A 191 -7.36 -0.13 -28.31
CA LEU A 191 -6.13 0.56 -28.75
C LEU A 191 -4.88 -0.01 -28.08
N ILE A 192 -4.94 -0.30 -26.77
CA ILE A 192 -3.84 -0.94 -26.05
C ILE A 192 -3.55 -2.33 -26.63
N LYS A 193 -4.58 -3.16 -26.81
CA LYS A 193 -4.42 -4.51 -27.42
C LYS A 193 -3.88 -4.47 -28.84
N LYS A 194 -4.31 -3.51 -29.64
CA LYS A 194 -3.84 -3.32 -31.01
C LYS A 194 -2.33 -3.15 -31.10
N THR A 195 -1.71 -2.45 -30.16
CA THR A 195 -0.26 -2.32 -30.07
C THR A 195 0.44 -3.66 -29.99
N SER A 196 -0.03 -4.54 -29.09
CA SER A 196 0.53 -5.87 -28.92
C SER A 196 0.24 -6.83 -30.09
N LEU A 197 -0.87 -6.62 -30.81
CA LEU A 197 -1.20 -7.40 -32.01
C LEU A 197 -0.32 -7.03 -33.19
N ILE A 198 -0.01 -5.74 -33.37
CA ILE A 198 0.84 -5.24 -34.48
C ILE A 198 2.31 -5.53 -34.19
N ASN A 199 2.73 -5.39 -32.94
CA ASN A 199 4.11 -5.59 -32.51
C ASN A 199 4.14 -6.63 -31.36
N PRO A 200 3.98 -7.93 -31.65
CA PRO A 200 3.91 -8.96 -30.60
C PRO A 200 5.24 -9.12 -29.86
N ASN A 201 6.37 -8.79 -30.49
CA ASN A 201 7.71 -8.95 -29.91
C ASN A 201 7.87 -10.32 -29.22
N GLU A 202 8.36 -10.33 -27.98
CA GLU A 202 8.56 -11.54 -27.17
C GLU A 202 7.35 -11.89 -26.29
N ILE A 203 6.14 -11.38 -26.58
CA ILE A 203 4.93 -11.68 -25.80
C ILE A 203 4.52 -13.12 -26.02
N VAL A 204 4.49 -13.90 -24.93
CA VAL A 204 3.99 -15.28 -24.92
C VAL A 204 2.48 -15.29 -24.60
N SER A 205 2.05 -14.50 -23.65
CA SER A 205 0.64 -14.35 -23.27
C SER A 205 0.40 -12.99 -22.63
N ALA A 206 -0.67 -12.30 -23.07
CA ALA A 206 -1.13 -11.06 -22.47
C ALA A 206 -2.67 -10.94 -22.64
N TYR A 207 -3.30 -10.17 -21.76
CA TYR A 207 -4.74 -9.84 -21.79
C TYR A 207 -5.69 -11.07 -21.68
N LYS A 208 -5.22 -12.20 -21.15
CA LYS A 208 -6.05 -13.39 -20.85
C LYS A 208 -6.41 -13.46 -19.37
N ASP A 209 -5.57 -12.89 -18.54
CA ASP A 209 -5.70 -12.84 -17.09
C ASP A 209 -4.92 -11.65 -16.54
N ASN A 210 -4.89 -11.44 -15.23
CA ASN A 210 -4.14 -10.37 -14.53
C ASN A 210 -2.61 -10.54 -14.60
N VAL A 211 -2.13 -11.34 -15.54
CA VAL A 211 -0.72 -11.64 -15.73
C VAL A 211 -0.35 -11.58 -17.21
N ALA A 212 0.86 -11.14 -17.49
CA ALA A 212 1.45 -11.22 -18.82
C ALA A 212 2.78 -11.97 -18.76
N PHE A 213 3.09 -12.71 -19.81
CA PHE A 213 4.33 -13.45 -19.96
C PHE A 213 5.05 -12.94 -21.22
N VAL A 214 6.31 -12.63 -21.05
CA VAL A 214 7.23 -12.33 -22.17
C VAL A 214 8.36 -13.36 -22.13
N LYS A 215 8.88 -13.69 -23.29
CA LYS A 215 10.07 -14.54 -23.39
C LYS A 215 11.28 -13.75 -22.88
N GLY A 216 11.97 -14.30 -21.91
CA GLY A 216 13.16 -13.70 -21.34
C GLY A 216 14.45 -14.17 -22.01
N PRO A 217 15.59 -13.56 -21.68
CA PRO A 217 16.90 -13.99 -22.14
C PRO A 217 17.32 -15.29 -21.47
N ASN A 218 18.28 -15.98 -22.11
CA ASN A 218 18.96 -17.09 -21.47
C ASN A 218 19.91 -16.54 -20.40
N ILE A 219 19.71 -16.92 -19.16
CA ILE A 219 20.54 -16.45 -18.03
C ILE A 219 21.02 -17.61 -17.18
N GLU A 220 22.11 -17.36 -16.48
CA GLU A 220 22.56 -18.20 -15.36
C GLU A 220 22.05 -17.57 -14.06
N GLN A 221 21.41 -18.39 -13.25
CA GLN A 221 20.77 -17.90 -12.04
C GLN A 221 21.14 -18.77 -10.85
N PHE A 222 21.40 -18.13 -9.71
CA PHE A 222 21.46 -18.82 -8.43
C PHE A 222 20.05 -19.27 -8.04
N ALA A 223 19.85 -20.57 -7.88
CA ALA A 223 18.56 -21.14 -7.54
C ALA A 223 18.69 -22.18 -6.42
N PRO A 224 17.62 -22.37 -5.60
CA PRO A 224 17.60 -23.42 -4.60
C PRO A 224 17.81 -24.80 -5.23
N SER A 225 18.67 -25.60 -4.59
CA SER A 225 18.95 -26.98 -4.99
C SER A 225 17.98 -27.93 -4.30
N LYS A 226 17.68 -29.06 -4.96
CA LYS A 226 16.97 -30.19 -4.32
C LYS A 226 17.88 -31.01 -3.41
N SER A 227 19.19 -30.74 -3.41
CA SER A 227 20.19 -31.41 -2.60
C SER A 227 20.49 -30.66 -1.30
N ARG A 228 21.39 -31.20 -0.47
CA ARG A 228 21.86 -30.57 0.78
C ARG A 228 22.54 -29.19 0.59
N TYR A 229 22.97 -28.88 -0.62
CA TYR A 229 23.56 -27.57 -0.93
C TYR A 229 22.44 -26.58 -1.20
N PRO A 230 22.41 -25.41 -0.51
CA PRO A 230 21.27 -24.51 -0.57
C PRO A 230 21.09 -23.84 -1.94
N PHE A 231 22.15 -23.69 -2.74
CA PHE A 231 22.07 -23.02 -4.04
C PHE A 231 22.95 -23.71 -5.09
N ILE A 232 22.48 -23.66 -6.33
CA ILE A 232 23.22 -24.10 -7.51
C ILE A 232 23.08 -23.07 -8.62
N LEU A 233 24.04 -23.01 -9.50
CA LEU A 233 23.95 -22.24 -10.73
C LEU A 233 23.12 -23.02 -11.75
N ARG A 234 22.03 -22.44 -12.24
CA ARG A 234 21.17 -23.03 -13.28
C ARG A 234 21.19 -22.13 -14.51
N LYS A 235 21.22 -22.77 -15.70
CA LYS A 235 20.92 -22.11 -16.96
C LYS A 235 19.42 -22.24 -17.20
N ASN A 236 18.72 -21.14 -17.23
CA ASN A 236 17.29 -21.08 -17.50
C ASN A 236 17.02 -20.35 -18.79
N ASN A 237 16.09 -20.87 -19.56
CA ASN A 237 15.47 -20.17 -20.70
C ASN A 237 14.15 -19.62 -20.18
N PHE A 238 14.02 -18.30 -20.14
CA PHE A 238 12.81 -17.59 -19.75
C PHE A 238 12.04 -17.09 -20.96
#